data_13820a49ff48f78552e4eb552928268e
#
_entry.id   13820a49ff48f78552e4eb552928268e
#
_cell.length_a   1.000
_cell.length_b   1.000
_cell.length_c   1.000
_cell.angle_alpha   90.00
_cell.angle_beta   90.00
_cell.angle_gamma   90.00
#
_symmetry.space_group_name_H-M   'P 1'
#
loop_
_entity.id
_entity.type
_entity.pdbx_description
1 polymer ?
#
loop_
_entity_poly.entity_id
_entity_poly.type
_entity_poly.pdbx_seq_one_letter_code
_entity_poly.pdbx_strand_id
1 'polypeptide(L)' 'MIPYKAQAHIHSLDGEMDEITVLEKVGDNDYIVNYKGVKCHALFNWFVCEYYADDVYEIVKEN' A
#
# COMPACT_ATOMS: atom_id res chain seq x y z
N MET A 1 9.08 10.18 -6.58
CA MET A 1 9.36 9.44 -7.75
C MET A 1 8.99 8.00 -7.59
N ILE A 2 8.27 7.47 -8.48
CA ILE A 2 7.80 6.10 -8.42
C ILE A 2 8.66 5.22 -9.29
N PRO A 3 9.00 4.06 -8.79
CA PRO A 3 8.58 3.48 -7.53
C PRO A 3 9.49 3.89 -6.38
N TYR A 4 8.97 3.83 -5.18
CA TYR A 4 9.82 4.14 -4.03
C TYR A 4 9.35 3.32 -2.85
N LYS A 5 10.19 3.18 -1.84
CA LYS A 5 9.84 2.38 -0.68
C LYS A 5 9.27 3.25 0.41
N ALA A 6 8.37 2.72 1.17
CA ALA A 6 7.73 3.44 2.25
C ALA A 6 7.29 2.45 3.32
N GLN A 7 6.86 2.97 4.45
CA GLN A 7 6.36 2.12 5.52
C GLN A 7 4.84 2.21 5.49
N ALA A 8 4.19 1.12 5.73
CA ALA A 8 2.73 1.09 5.73
C ALA A 8 2.20 0.22 6.84
N HIS A 9 1.04 0.57 7.34
CA HIS A 9 0.36 -0.28 8.28
C HIS A 9 -0.26 -1.40 7.44
N ILE A 10 0.00 -2.63 7.79
CA ILE A 10 -0.46 -3.76 7.00
C ILE A 10 -1.64 -4.40 7.74
N HIS A 11 -2.77 -4.44 7.08
CA HIS A 11 -3.98 -4.90 7.70
C HIS A 11 -3.80 -6.28 8.34
N SER A 12 -3.15 -7.18 7.65
CA SER A 12 -3.03 -8.51 8.18
C SER A 12 -1.99 -8.65 9.28
N LEU A 13 -1.27 -7.61 9.60
CA LEU A 13 -0.28 -7.67 10.65
C LEU A 13 -0.79 -6.99 11.91
N ASP A 14 -2.07 -6.79 12.00
CA ASP A 14 -2.65 -6.28 13.22
C ASP A 14 -2.07 -4.96 13.62
N GLY A 15 -1.93 -4.10 12.71
CA GLY A 15 -1.50 -2.76 13.02
C GLY A 15 -0.01 -2.52 12.95
N GLU A 16 0.76 -3.55 12.73
CA GLU A 16 2.18 -3.32 12.63
C GLU A 16 2.54 -2.77 11.28
N MET A 17 3.64 -2.06 11.19
CA MET A 17 4.06 -1.49 9.94
C MET A 17 5.11 -2.36 9.29
N ASP A 18 5.16 -2.35 8.00
CA ASP A 18 6.19 -3.06 7.27
C ASP A 18 6.48 -2.28 5.99
N GLU A 19 7.50 -2.65 5.29
CA GLU A 19 7.92 -1.92 4.13
C GLU A 19 7.11 -2.32 2.90
N ILE A 20 6.74 -1.35 2.12
CA ILE A 20 6.08 -1.61 0.87
C ILE A 20 6.82 -0.85 -0.21
N THR A 21 6.56 -1.16 -1.46
CA THR A 21 7.11 -0.41 -2.58
C THR A 21 5.92 0.24 -3.29
N VAL A 22 5.90 1.56 -3.35
CA VAL A 22 4.80 2.25 -3.99
C VAL A 22 5.04 2.21 -5.49
N LEU A 23 4.11 1.65 -6.22
CA LEU A 23 4.26 1.46 -7.64
C LEU A 23 3.53 2.48 -8.48
N GLU A 24 2.40 2.95 -8.01
CA GLU A 24 1.59 3.82 -8.82
C GLU A 24 0.60 4.60 -7.99
N LYS A 25 0.31 5.83 -8.35
CA LYS A 25 -0.70 6.61 -7.67
C LYS A 25 -1.92 6.59 -8.55
N VAL A 26 -3.02 6.07 -8.08
CA VAL A 26 -4.22 5.94 -8.87
C VAL A 26 -5.37 6.84 -8.44
N GLY A 27 -5.19 7.62 -7.43
CA GLY A 27 -6.22 8.55 -6.98
C GLY A 27 -5.58 9.52 -6.02
N ASP A 28 -6.36 10.43 -5.44
CA ASP A 28 -5.80 11.41 -4.54
C ASP A 28 -5.07 10.79 -3.38
N ASN A 29 -5.65 9.78 -2.79
CA ASN A 29 -5.01 9.13 -1.67
C ASN A 29 -4.86 7.65 -1.94
N ASP A 30 -5.04 7.23 -3.18
CA ASP A 30 -5.03 5.82 -3.50
C ASP A 30 -3.77 5.43 -4.24
N TYR A 31 -3.15 4.38 -3.80
CA TYR A 31 -1.91 3.93 -4.40
C TYR A 31 -1.92 2.42 -4.62
N ILE A 32 -1.15 1.97 -5.61
CA ILE A 32 -0.94 0.55 -5.81
C ILE A 32 0.46 0.29 -5.30
N VAL A 33 0.61 -0.69 -4.45
CA VAL A 33 1.90 -0.98 -3.85
C VAL A 33 2.21 -2.47 -3.95
N ASN A 34 3.46 -2.79 -3.74
CA ASN A 34 3.88 -4.18 -3.71
C ASN A 34 4.29 -4.50 -2.29
N TYR A 35 3.72 -5.55 -1.72
CA TYR A 35 4.07 -5.97 -0.40
C TYR A 35 4.50 -7.42 -0.49
N LYS A 36 5.79 -7.66 -0.32
CA LYS A 36 6.34 -8.98 -0.37
C LYS A 36 5.95 -9.74 -1.63
N GLY A 37 6.05 -9.07 -2.74
CA GLY A 37 5.80 -9.70 -4.00
C GLY A 37 4.34 -9.71 -4.44
N VAL A 38 3.47 -9.16 -3.64
CA VAL A 38 2.05 -9.15 -3.98
C VAL A 38 1.59 -7.72 -4.16
N LYS A 39 0.89 -7.42 -5.22
CA LYS A 39 0.37 -6.09 -5.42
C LYS A 39 -0.88 -5.94 -4.60
N CYS A 40 -1.03 -4.81 -4.00
CA CYS A 40 -2.24 -4.52 -3.26
C CYS A 40 -2.51 -3.03 -3.26
N HIS A 41 -3.63 -2.65 -2.71
CA HIS A 41 -4.07 -1.27 -2.72
C HIS A 41 -3.74 -0.65 -1.37
N ALA A 42 -3.27 0.58 -1.37
CA ALA A 42 -2.96 1.27 -0.13
C ALA A 42 -3.55 2.65 -0.15
N LEU A 43 -3.96 3.14 1.00
CA LEU A 43 -4.47 4.48 1.15
C LEU A 43 -3.50 5.29 1.96
N PHE A 44 -3.37 6.55 1.63
CA PHE A 44 -2.50 7.43 2.39
C PHE A 44 -3.35 8.28 3.31
N ASN A 45 -3.04 8.27 4.59
CA ASN A 45 -3.79 9.05 5.56
C ASN A 45 -3.02 10.34 5.84
N TRP A 46 -3.62 11.47 5.43
CA TRP A 46 -2.95 12.73 5.56
C TRP A 46 -2.83 13.22 7.00
N PHE A 47 -3.70 12.76 7.88
CA PHE A 47 -3.63 13.21 9.25
C PHE A 47 -2.39 12.69 9.93
N VAL A 48 -2.01 11.46 9.69
CA VAL A 48 -0.85 10.89 10.31
C VAL A 48 0.28 10.69 9.30
N CYS A 49 0.04 11.01 8.06
CA CYS A 49 1.02 10.90 7.00
C CYS A 49 1.58 9.49 6.89
N GLU A 50 0.69 8.54 6.90
CA GLU A 50 1.11 7.14 6.80
C GLU A 50 0.25 6.39 5.81
N TYR A 51 0.81 5.34 5.25
CA TYR A 51 0.08 4.48 4.33
C TYR A 51 -0.61 3.36 5.09
N TYR A 52 -1.77 2.94 4.61
CA TYR A 52 -2.48 1.82 5.20
C TYR A 52 -2.82 0.87 4.06
N ALA A 53 -2.17 -0.29 4.06
CA ALA A 53 -2.35 -1.26 2.97
C ALA A 53 -3.48 -2.22 3.31
N ASP A 54 -4.34 -2.44 2.34
CA ASP A 54 -5.42 -3.35 2.54
C ASP A 54 -4.90 -4.77 2.42
N ASP A 55 -5.73 -5.71 2.56
CA ASP A 55 -5.33 -7.05 2.44
C ASP A 55 -4.82 -7.25 1.10
N VAL A 56 -3.92 -8.14 1.06
CA VAL A 56 -3.31 -8.29 -0.12
C VAL A 56 -4.15 -9.03 -0.98
N TYR A 57 -4.68 -8.61 -1.92
CA TYR A 57 -5.22 -9.53 -2.64
C TYR A 57 -5.68 -9.09 -3.79
N GLU A 58 -6.41 -8.73 -3.70
CA GLU A 58 -7.04 -8.56 -4.66
C GLU A 58 -6.93 -7.76 -5.70
N ILE A 59 -6.40 -6.73 -5.66
CA ILE A 59 -6.29 -5.89 -6.72
C ILE A 59 -5.77 -6.62 -7.85
N VAL A 60 -4.97 -7.52 -7.60
CA VAL A 60 -4.37 -8.12 -8.63
C VAL A 60 -5.21 -8.91 -9.48
N LYS A 61 -6.25 -9.30 -9.07
CA LYS A 61 -6.98 -10.07 -9.84
C LYS A 61 -7.68 -9.51 -10.85
N GLU A 62 -7.70 -8.48 -11.01
CA GLU A 62 -8.43 -7.95 -11.91
C GLU A 62 -7.85 -7.91 -13.04
N ASN A 63 -7.39 -8.10 -13.50
CA ASN A 63 -6.95 -8.22 -14.60
C ASN A 63 -6.87 -8.55 -15.15
#